data_ddbb9b2b5bc11dbba76e82dc1fb54a13
#
_entry.id   ddbb9b2b5bc11dbba76e82dc1fb54a13
#
_cell.length_a   1.000
_cell.length_b   1.000
_cell.length_c   1.000
_cell.angle_alpha   90.00
_cell.angle_beta   90.00
_cell.angle_gamma   90.00
#
_symmetry.space_group_name_H-M   'P 1'
#
loop_
_entity.id
_entity.type
_entity.pdbx_description
1 polymer ?
#
loop_
_entity_poly.entity_id
_entity_poly.type
_entity_poly.pdbx_seq_one_letter_code
_entity_poly.pdbx_strand_id
1 'polypeptide(L)'
;MIDVFTHSSIRIRSDRGIIYADPYHMRAEPHDADYIFITHEHYDHFSPEDIAKAGKGDTVLIVPESMKAKAEKDTAGKYAIITASPGASFELDDIRFEAIPAYNRLKPFHPRNAQWLGYVLVIGDERIYIAGDTDLTVEAKLVKCDIALVPIGGTYTMNAKQAAELAIKAARRGMW
;
A
#
# COMPACT_ATOMS: atom_id res chain seq x y z
N MET A 1 10.60 -8.11 8.97
CA MET A 1 11.60 -7.87 7.88
C MET A 1 10.89 -7.35 6.65
N ILE A 2 11.42 -6.29 6.03
CA ILE A 2 10.83 -5.67 4.82
C ILE A 2 11.76 -5.90 3.64
N ASP A 3 11.23 -6.47 2.57
CA ASP A 3 11.90 -6.61 1.28
C ASP A 3 11.28 -5.62 0.29
N VAL A 4 12.09 -4.80 -0.35
CA VAL A 4 11.68 -3.92 -1.45
C VAL A 4 12.17 -4.53 -2.75
N PHE A 5 11.27 -4.83 -3.66
CA PHE A 5 11.61 -5.47 -4.94
C PHE A 5 11.73 -4.45 -6.07
N THR A 6 10.95 -4.61 -7.10
CA THR A 6 10.92 -3.71 -8.26
C THR A 6 9.81 -2.69 -8.07
N HIS A 7 10.09 -1.43 -8.40
CA HIS A 7 9.13 -0.33 -8.33
C HIS A 7 8.58 -0.15 -6.91
N SER A 8 7.26 -0.24 -6.74
CA SER A 8 6.57 -0.12 -5.44
C SER A 8 6.26 -1.48 -4.79
N SER A 9 6.76 -2.57 -5.36
CA SER A 9 6.50 -3.93 -4.88
C SER A 9 7.25 -4.19 -3.58
N ILE A 10 6.51 -4.50 -2.52
CA ILE A 10 7.01 -4.66 -1.15
C ILE A 10 6.51 -5.98 -0.58
N ARG A 11 7.37 -6.66 0.19
CA ARG A 11 6.96 -7.76 1.06
C ARG A 11 7.38 -7.47 2.49
N ILE A 12 6.45 -7.66 3.42
CA ILE A 12 6.66 -7.58 4.86
C ILE A 12 6.47 -8.96 5.45
N ARG A 13 7.49 -9.47 6.10
CA ARG A 13 7.44 -10.74 6.85
C ARG A 13 7.47 -10.46 8.34
N SER A 14 6.45 -10.93 9.04
CA SER A 14 6.28 -10.78 10.48
C SER A 14 5.86 -12.12 11.12
N ASP A 15 5.75 -12.16 12.42
CA ASP A 15 5.14 -13.25 13.18
C ASP A 15 3.61 -13.30 13.02
N ARG A 16 3.01 -12.25 12.44
CA ARG A 16 1.57 -12.10 12.17
C ARG A 16 1.19 -12.45 10.73
N GLY A 17 2.16 -12.88 9.92
CA GLY A 17 1.94 -13.28 8.54
C GLY A 17 2.83 -12.56 7.54
N ILE A 18 2.61 -12.91 6.28
CA ILE A 18 3.31 -12.37 5.12
C ILE A 18 2.39 -11.44 4.36
N ILE A 19 2.79 -10.18 4.24
CA ILE A 19 2.04 -9.12 3.59
C ILE A 19 2.78 -8.68 2.33
N TYR A 20 2.06 -8.56 1.23
CA TYR A 20 2.55 -7.89 0.04
C TYR A 20 1.83 -6.56 -0.15
N ALA A 21 2.53 -5.59 -0.71
CA ALA A 21 1.92 -4.37 -1.24
C ALA A 21 2.36 -4.18 -2.68
N ASP A 22 1.40 -3.91 -3.55
CA ASP A 22 1.58 -3.65 -4.99
C ASP A 22 2.56 -4.64 -5.66
N PRO A 23 2.33 -5.98 -5.60
CA PRO A 23 3.25 -6.95 -6.19
C PRO A 23 3.35 -6.74 -7.69
N TYR A 24 4.60 -6.53 -8.18
CA TYR A 24 4.88 -6.19 -9.56
C TYR A 24 6.22 -6.74 -10.03
N HIS A 25 6.28 -7.32 -11.24
CA HIS A 25 7.46 -7.94 -11.85
C HIS A 25 8.14 -8.97 -10.92
N MET A 26 7.34 -9.79 -10.25
CA MET A 26 7.84 -10.84 -9.39
C MET A 26 8.57 -11.92 -10.21
N ARG A 27 9.83 -12.22 -9.83
CA ARG A 27 10.64 -13.25 -10.47
C ARG A 27 10.36 -14.65 -9.94
N ALA A 28 9.80 -14.75 -8.75
CA ALA A 28 9.43 -15.99 -8.08
C ALA A 28 7.93 -16.07 -7.87
N GLU A 29 7.42 -17.26 -7.67
CA GLU A 29 6.02 -17.56 -7.37
C GLU A 29 5.93 -18.20 -5.98
N PRO A 30 6.08 -17.43 -4.88
CA PRO A 30 6.16 -17.97 -3.54
C PRO A 30 4.85 -18.53 -3.02
N HIS A 31 3.70 -18.01 -3.50
CA HIS A 31 2.37 -18.40 -3.05
C HIS A 31 2.25 -18.43 -1.53
N ASP A 32 2.77 -17.38 -0.86
CA ASP A 32 2.91 -17.33 0.59
C ASP A 32 2.18 -16.12 1.24
N ALA A 33 1.55 -15.25 0.44
CA ALA A 33 0.87 -14.07 0.95
C ALA A 33 -0.36 -14.44 1.81
N ASP A 34 -0.40 -13.94 3.03
CA ASP A 34 -1.62 -13.92 3.85
C ASP A 34 -2.49 -12.73 3.45
N TYR A 35 -1.87 -11.58 3.22
CA TYR A 35 -2.54 -10.34 2.80
C TYR A 35 -1.82 -9.70 1.62
N ILE A 36 -2.60 -9.16 0.68
CA ILE A 36 -2.09 -8.32 -0.42
C ILE A 36 -2.83 -6.99 -0.40
N PHE A 37 -2.10 -5.91 -0.20
CA PHE A 37 -2.60 -4.54 -0.24
C PHE A 37 -2.33 -3.93 -1.60
N ILE A 38 -3.35 -3.36 -2.23
CA ILE A 38 -3.24 -2.63 -3.50
C ILE A 38 -3.54 -1.16 -3.25
N THR A 39 -2.63 -0.30 -3.65
CA THR A 39 -2.78 1.15 -3.45
C THR A 39 -3.70 1.78 -4.48
N HIS A 40 -3.58 1.38 -5.75
CA HIS A 40 -4.38 1.91 -6.84
C HIS A 40 -4.34 1.02 -8.11
N GLU A 41 -5.10 1.39 -9.13
CA GLU A 41 -5.38 0.53 -10.30
C GLU A 41 -4.35 0.60 -11.45
N HIS A 42 -3.31 1.41 -11.37
CA HIS A 42 -2.30 1.44 -12.41
C HIS A 42 -1.59 0.09 -12.53
N TYR A 43 -1.19 -0.27 -13.75
CA TYR A 43 -0.67 -1.60 -14.09
C TYR A 43 0.59 -2.01 -13.31
N ASP A 44 1.36 -1.04 -12.85
CA ASP A 44 2.59 -1.19 -12.07
C ASP A 44 2.37 -1.29 -10.56
N HIS A 45 1.09 -1.25 -10.12
CA HIS A 45 0.63 -1.46 -8.74
C HIS A 45 -0.44 -2.56 -8.66
N PHE A 46 -1.27 -2.70 -9.69
CA PHE A 46 -2.28 -3.76 -9.77
C PHE A 46 -1.96 -4.68 -10.95
N SER A 47 -1.15 -5.70 -10.71
CA SER A 47 -0.79 -6.77 -11.65
C SER A 47 -1.46 -8.07 -11.24
N PRO A 48 -2.56 -8.50 -11.90
CA PRO A 48 -3.23 -9.76 -11.58
C PRO A 48 -2.30 -10.98 -11.68
N GLU A 49 -1.34 -10.96 -12.61
CA GLU A 49 -0.32 -11.99 -12.75
C GLU A 49 0.56 -12.09 -11.50
N ASP A 50 1.09 -10.96 -11.02
CA ASP A 50 1.97 -10.95 -9.86
C ASP A 50 1.21 -11.16 -8.54
N ILE A 51 -0.05 -10.70 -8.47
CA ILE A 51 -0.96 -11.07 -7.38
C ILE A 51 -1.14 -12.59 -7.32
N ALA A 52 -1.27 -13.26 -8.47
CA ALA A 52 -1.38 -14.72 -8.52
C ALA A 52 -0.10 -15.44 -8.09
N LYS A 53 1.08 -14.87 -8.38
CA LYS A 53 2.39 -15.42 -7.93
C LYS A 53 2.59 -15.27 -6.42
N ALA A 54 2.14 -14.16 -5.82
CA ALA A 54 2.22 -13.94 -4.39
C ALA A 54 1.16 -14.73 -3.61
N GLY A 55 -0.07 -14.75 -4.15
CA GLY A 55 -1.25 -15.24 -3.45
C GLY A 55 -1.37 -16.75 -3.39
N LYS A 56 -1.92 -17.24 -2.28
CA LYS A 56 -2.36 -18.62 -2.01
C LYS A 56 -3.89 -18.67 -1.88
N GLY A 57 -4.46 -19.85 -1.60
CA GLY A 57 -5.92 -20.05 -1.64
C GLY A 57 -6.73 -19.22 -0.62
N ASP A 58 -6.13 -18.89 0.52
CA ASP A 58 -6.75 -18.15 1.63
C ASP A 58 -6.25 -16.70 1.75
N THR A 59 -5.51 -16.20 0.75
CA THR A 59 -5.05 -14.81 0.71
C THR A 59 -6.24 -13.83 0.71
N VAL A 60 -6.15 -12.82 1.54
CA VAL A 60 -7.08 -11.69 1.54
C VAL A 60 -6.48 -10.54 0.74
N LEU A 61 -7.24 -10.05 -0.25
CA LEU A 61 -6.86 -8.92 -1.10
C LEU A 61 -7.54 -7.64 -0.58
N ILE A 62 -6.75 -6.65 -0.20
CA ILE A 62 -7.24 -5.36 0.28
C ILE A 62 -7.06 -4.33 -0.83
N VAL A 63 -8.15 -3.68 -1.25
CA VAL A 63 -8.15 -2.73 -2.36
C VAL A 63 -8.94 -1.46 -2.01
N PRO A 64 -8.69 -0.32 -2.67
CA PRO A 64 -9.60 0.81 -2.64
C PRO A 64 -11.01 0.40 -3.06
N GLU A 65 -12.04 0.96 -2.42
CA GLU A 65 -13.44 0.64 -2.72
C GLU A 65 -13.78 0.87 -4.21
N SER A 66 -13.19 1.91 -4.81
CA SER A 66 -13.32 2.21 -6.23
C SER A 66 -12.82 1.09 -7.16
N MET A 67 -11.96 0.20 -6.66
CA MET A 67 -11.37 -0.90 -7.43
C MET A 67 -12.09 -2.24 -7.27
N LYS A 68 -13.12 -2.35 -6.42
CA LYS A 68 -13.78 -3.63 -6.08
C LYS A 68 -14.13 -4.46 -7.31
N ALA A 69 -14.93 -3.90 -8.21
CA ALA A 69 -15.39 -4.60 -9.40
C ALA A 69 -14.24 -5.03 -10.34
N LYS A 70 -13.20 -4.18 -10.45
CA LYS A 70 -12.01 -4.49 -11.23
C LYS A 70 -11.22 -5.63 -10.57
N ALA A 71 -11.01 -5.59 -9.27
CA ALA A 71 -10.29 -6.63 -8.55
C ALA A 71 -11.02 -7.98 -8.62
N GLU A 72 -12.33 -8.03 -8.40
CA GLU A 72 -13.15 -9.24 -8.55
C GLU A 72 -13.03 -9.84 -9.95
N LYS A 73 -13.15 -9.01 -10.98
CA LYS A 73 -13.06 -9.44 -12.38
C LYS A 73 -11.67 -9.96 -12.73
N ASP A 74 -10.63 -9.17 -12.45
CA ASP A 74 -9.28 -9.41 -12.96
C ASP A 74 -8.55 -10.50 -12.17
N THR A 75 -9.01 -10.83 -10.96
CA THR A 75 -8.55 -12.00 -10.18
C THR A 75 -9.47 -13.21 -10.29
N ALA A 76 -10.48 -13.14 -11.18
CA ALA A 76 -11.48 -14.19 -11.40
C ALA A 76 -12.17 -14.66 -10.09
N GLY A 77 -12.35 -13.78 -9.12
CA GLY A 77 -12.95 -14.09 -7.83
C GLY A 77 -12.16 -15.06 -6.96
N LYS A 78 -10.86 -15.24 -7.22
CA LYS A 78 -10.00 -16.21 -6.53
C LYS A 78 -9.77 -15.87 -5.06
N TYR A 79 -9.82 -14.60 -4.69
CA TYR A 79 -9.45 -14.10 -3.37
C TYR A 79 -10.64 -13.48 -2.63
N ALA A 80 -10.66 -13.60 -1.32
CA ALA A 80 -11.51 -12.76 -0.48
C ALA A 80 -11.07 -11.29 -0.63
N ILE A 81 -12.01 -10.38 -0.87
CA ILE A 81 -11.71 -8.97 -1.10
C ILE A 81 -12.28 -8.13 0.04
N ILE A 82 -11.42 -7.34 0.67
CA ILE A 82 -11.79 -6.28 1.61
C ILE A 82 -11.59 -4.94 0.90
N THR A 83 -12.60 -4.12 0.89
CA THR A 83 -12.51 -2.77 0.34
C THR A 83 -12.27 -1.75 1.44
N ALA A 84 -11.44 -0.76 1.15
CA ALA A 84 -11.14 0.33 2.05
C ALA A 84 -11.48 1.68 1.42
N SER A 85 -12.08 2.57 2.21
CA SER A 85 -12.34 3.96 1.83
C SER A 85 -11.33 4.89 2.51
N PRO A 86 -11.02 6.06 1.92
CA PRO A 86 -10.12 7.04 2.51
C PRO A 86 -10.51 7.41 3.95
N GLY A 87 -9.57 7.30 4.90
CA GLY A 87 -9.75 7.61 6.32
C GLY A 87 -10.34 6.48 7.15
N ALA A 88 -10.67 5.34 6.56
CA ALA A 88 -11.14 4.17 7.29
C ALA A 88 -10.01 3.44 8.01
N SER A 89 -10.35 2.76 9.10
CA SER A 89 -9.45 1.88 9.86
C SER A 89 -10.07 0.51 10.00
N PHE A 90 -9.24 -0.52 9.92
CA PHE A 90 -9.65 -1.91 9.95
C PHE A 90 -8.78 -2.71 10.92
N GLU A 91 -9.35 -3.78 11.43
CA GLU A 91 -8.64 -4.80 12.20
C GLU A 91 -8.88 -6.16 11.52
N LEU A 92 -7.80 -6.83 11.15
CA LEU A 92 -7.78 -8.13 10.50
C LEU A 92 -6.91 -9.06 11.33
N ASP A 93 -7.53 -9.96 12.06
CA ASP A 93 -6.85 -10.83 13.02
C ASP A 93 -5.88 -10.01 13.92
N ASP A 94 -4.59 -10.19 13.73
CA ASP A 94 -3.54 -9.51 14.51
C ASP A 94 -2.95 -8.27 13.81
N ILE A 95 -3.49 -7.87 12.66
CA ILE A 95 -3.02 -6.72 11.87
C ILE A 95 -4.09 -5.64 11.85
N ARG A 96 -3.71 -4.42 12.20
CA ARG A 96 -4.57 -3.24 11.99
C ARG A 96 -4.02 -2.40 10.86
N PHE A 97 -4.91 -1.76 10.11
CA PHE A 97 -4.46 -0.81 9.10
C PHE A 97 -5.38 0.41 9.00
N GLU A 98 -4.79 1.51 8.58
CA GLU A 98 -5.45 2.78 8.30
C GLU A 98 -5.30 3.09 6.81
N ALA A 99 -6.39 3.45 6.14
CA ALA A 99 -6.41 3.82 4.74
C ALA A 99 -6.19 5.34 4.59
N ILE A 100 -5.08 5.73 4.02
CA ILE A 100 -4.67 7.13 3.86
C ILE A 100 -4.95 7.57 2.41
N PRO A 101 -5.67 8.69 2.15
CA PRO A 101 -5.85 9.19 0.80
C PRO A 101 -4.51 9.44 0.08
N ALA A 102 -4.34 8.82 -1.09
CA ALA A 102 -3.16 9.00 -1.94
C ALA A 102 -3.57 9.68 -3.25
N TYR A 103 -3.03 10.87 -3.52
CA TYR A 103 -3.41 11.64 -4.70
C TYR A 103 -2.39 12.73 -5.08
N ASN A 104 -2.48 13.20 -6.32
CA ASN A 104 -1.74 14.37 -6.77
C ASN A 104 -2.51 15.67 -6.51
N ARG A 105 -1.78 16.70 -6.08
CA ARG A 105 -2.36 18.03 -5.82
C ARG A 105 -2.52 18.87 -7.09
N LEU A 106 -1.54 18.83 -7.98
CA LEU A 106 -1.47 19.66 -9.18
C LEU A 106 -1.16 18.87 -10.46
N LYS A 107 -1.01 17.56 -10.38
CA LYS A 107 -0.72 16.67 -11.50
C LYS A 107 -1.97 15.85 -11.84
N PRO A 108 -2.18 15.46 -13.11
CA PRO A 108 -3.42 14.78 -13.52
C PRO A 108 -3.43 13.26 -13.28
N PHE A 109 -2.32 12.67 -12.84
CA PHE A 109 -2.13 11.21 -12.88
C PHE A 109 -2.86 10.45 -11.78
N HIS A 110 -2.97 11.04 -10.58
CA HIS A 110 -3.62 10.44 -9.42
C HIS A 110 -4.66 11.41 -8.87
N PRO A 111 -5.84 11.49 -9.50
CA PRO A 111 -6.84 12.47 -9.11
C PRO A 111 -7.48 12.08 -7.76
N ARG A 112 -7.78 13.06 -6.91
CA ARG A 112 -8.34 12.83 -5.57
C ARG A 112 -9.69 12.08 -5.59
N ASN A 113 -10.49 12.29 -6.62
CA ASN A 113 -11.78 11.62 -6.78
C ASN A 113 -11.67 10.13 -7.17
N ALA A 114 -10.49 9.63 -7.54
CA ALA A 114 -10.26 8.20 -7.72
C ALA A 114 -10.28 7.43 -6.39
N GLN A 115 -10.14 8.13 -5.27
CA GLN A 115 -10.17 7.56 -3.91
C GLN A 115 -9.13 6.46 -3.68
N TRP A 116 -7.97 6.60 -4.33
CA TRP A 116 -6.84 5.71 -4.16
C TRP A 116 -6.14 5.92 -2.83
N LEU A 117 -5.39 4.92 -2.38
CA LEU A 117 -4.96 4.79 -1.00
C LEU A 117 -3.44 4.57 -0.87
N GLY A 118 -2.89 5.10 0.21
CA GLY A 118 -1.78 4.51 0.92
C GLY A 118 -2.30 3.81 2.17
N TYR A 119 -1.45 3.07 2.86
CA TYR A 119 -1.82 2.31 4.06
C TYR A 119 -0.82 2.52 5.18
N VAL A 120 -1.31 2.69 6.40
CA VAL A 120 -0.49 2.53 7.60
C VAL A 120 -0.83 1.16 8.19
N LEU A 121 0.11 0.25 8.11
CA LEU A 121 0.00 -1.07 8.73
C LEU A 121 0.52 -0.99 10.16
N VAL A 122 -0.23 -1.57 11.11
CA VAL A 122 0.18 -1.68 12.51
C VAL A 122 0.36 -3.16 12.82
N ILE A 123 1.61 -3.57 12.99
CA ILE A 123 2.01 -4.96 13.23
C ILE A 123 2.73 -5.00 14.58
N GLY A 124 2.07 -5.52 15.61
CA GLY A 124 2.52 -5.32 16.98
C GLY A 124 2.55 -3.83 17.32
N ASP A 125 3.71 -3.32 17.74
CA ASP A 125 3.91 -1.90 18.08
C ASP A 125 4.45 -1.07 16.90
N GLU A 126 4.85 -1.73 15.81
CA GLU A 126 5.45 -1.06 14.66
C GLU A 126 4.39 -0.54 13.68
N ARG A 127 4.56 0.71 13.26
CA ARG A 127 3.69 1.38 12.28
C ARG A 127 4.48 1.59 10.98
N ILE A 128 4.02 0.96 9.91
CA ILE A 128 4.64 0.99 8.59
C ILE A 128 3.73 1.74 7.63
N TYR A 129 4.17 2.87 7.11
CA TYR A 129 3.42 3.65 6.12
C TYR A 129 3.88 3.31 4.71
N ILE A 130 2.98 2.77 3.91
CA ILE A 130 3.11 2.53 2.46
C ILE A 130 2.30 3.63 1.77
N ALA A 131 2.99 4.62 1.19
CA ALA A 131 2.32 5.83 0.72
C ALA A 131 1.52 5.64 -0.58
N GLY A 132 1.85 4.63 -1.39
CA GLY A 132 1.38 4.53 -2.77
C GLY A 132 1.88 5.72 -3.61
N ASP A 133 1.25 5.95 -4.75
CA ASP A 133 1.58 7.07 -5.61
C ASP A 133 0.84 8.33 -5.18
N THR A 134 1.56 9.21 -4.51
CA THR A 134 0.99 10.43 -3.90
C THR A 134 1.94 11.61 -3.99
N ASP A 135 1.38 12.81 -3.96
CA ASP A 135 2.12 14.02 -3.61
C ASP A 135 2.18 14.21 -2.08
N LEU A 136 2.89 15.24 -1.63
CA LEU A 136 2.92 15.66 -0.22
C LEU A 136 1.58 16.29 0.16
N THR A 137 0.58 15.44 0.44
CA THR A 137 -0.79 15.84 0.78
C THR A 137 -0.91 16.27 2.25
N VAL A 138 -2.06 16.86 2.61
CA VAL A 138 -2.34 17.22 4.01
C VAL A 138 -2.45 15.95 4.85
N GLU A 139 -3.15 14.94 4.34
CA GLU A 139 -3.39 13.68 5.02
C GLU A 139 -2.08 12.92 5.25
N ALA A 140 -1.22 12.83 4.22
CA ALA A 140 0.08 12.19 4.35
C ALA A 140 0.97 12.83 5.43
N LYS A 141 0.92 14.17 5.57
CA LYS A 141 1.67 14.92 6.60
C LYS A 141 1.21 14.64 8.03
N LEU A 142 -0.01 14.15 8.22
CA LEU A 142 -0.58 13.82 9.53
C LEU A 142 -0.24 12.38 9.96
N VAL A 143 0.20 11.53 9.04
CA VAL A 143 0.62 10.16 9.35
C VAL A 143 1.75 10.16 10.37
N LYS A 144 1.69 9.24 11.32
CA LYS A 144 2.77 8.92 12.26
C LYS A 144 3.14 7.46 12.12
N CYS A 145 4.42 7.20 11.82
CA CYS A 145 4.94 5.85 11.59
C CYS A 145 6.39 5.71 12.05
N ASP A 146 6.83 4.48 12.15
CA ASP A 146 8.20 4.11 12.45
C ASP A 146 9.00 3.90 11.16
N ILE A 147 8.34 3.35 10.14
CA ILE A 147 8.91 3.14 8.80
C ILE A 147 7.99 3.80 7.78
N ALA A 148 8.58 4.60 6.87
CA ALA A 148 7.87 5.23 5.76
C ALA A 148 8.44 4.76 4.42
N LEU A 149 7.61 4.08 3.63
CA LEU A 149 7.91 3.65 2.27
C LEU A 149 7.20 4.63 1.32
N VAL A 150 7.96 5.54 0.73
CA VAL A 150 7.42 6.70 0.02
C VAL A 150 8.01 6.85 -1.38
N PRO A 151 7.23 7.29 -2.36
CA PRO A 151 7.72 7.51 -3.72
C PRO A 151 8.60 8.76 -3.80
N ILE A 152 9.61 8.73 -4.67
CA ILE A 152 10.56 9.83 -4.90
C ILE A 152 10.72 10.19 -6.38
N GLY A 153 9.87 9.68 -7.25
CA GLY A 153 9.98 9.77 -8.72
C GLY A 153 9.86 11.19 -9.29
N GLY A 154 9.17 12.10 -8.62
CA GLY A 154 9.06 13.51 -8.99
C GLY A 154 8.00 13.81 -10.05
N THR A 155 7.97 13.09 -11.15
CA THR A 155 7.04 13.36 -12.26
C THR A 155 5.59 13.02 -11.88
N TYR A 156 5.36 11.81 -11.43
CA TYR A 156 4.02 11.29 -11.08
C TYR A 156 3.70 11.42 -9.58
N THR A 157 4.73 11.51 -8.77
CA THR A 157 4.67 11.45 -7.32
C THR A 157 5.52 12.56 -6.68
N MET A 158 5.76 12.48 -5.37
CA MET A 158 6.70 13.35 -4.68
C MET A 158 8.10 13.29 -5.30
N ASN A 159 8.80 14.42 -5.30
CA ASN A 159 10.24 14.43 -5.51
C ASN A 159 10.99 14.12 -4.19
N ALA A 160 12.31 13.91 -4.27
CA ALA A 160 13.13 13.54 -3.12
C ALA A 160 13.04 14.56 -1.95
N LYS A 161 12.94 15.86 -2.23
CA LYS A 161 12.79 16.91 -1.20
C LYS A 161 11.45 16.79 -0.48
N GLN A 162 10.37 16.56 -1.22
CA GLN A 162 9.03 16.39 -0.65
C GLN A 162 8.93 15.09 0.16
N ALA A 163 9.55 14.01 -0.32
CA ALA A 163 9.60 12.73 0.40
C ALA A 163 10.40 12.87 1.71
N ALA A 164 11.53 13.58 1.71
CA ALA A 164 12.29 13.87 2.92
C ALA A 164 11.48 14.71 3.93
N GLU A 165 10.74 15.73 3.45
CA GLU A 165 9.83 16.52 4.30
C GLU A 165 8.76 15.62 4.93
N LEU A 166 8.18 14.71 4.16
CA LEU A 166 7.19 13.76 4.66
C LEU A 166 7.79 12.85 5.72
N ALA A 167 8.94 12.24 5.45
CA ALA A 167 9.61 11.32 6.38
C ALA A 167 9.89 11.99 7.74
N ILE A 168 10.40 13.23 7.74
CA ILE A 168 10.64 14.00 8.95
C ILE A 168 9.34 14.26 9.73
N LYS A 169 8.25 14.60 9.03
CA LYS A 169 6.95 14.86 9.66
C LYS A 169 6.28 13.58 10.17
N ALA A 170 6.44 12.47 9.47
CA ALA A 170 5.84 11.19 9.80
C ALA A 170 6.53 10.47 10.95
N ALA A 171 7.81 10.76 11.21
CA ALA A 171 8.57 10.14 12.28
C ALA A 171 7.85 10.27 13.65
N ARG A 172 7.71 9.14 14.37
CA ARG A 172 7.21 9.12 15.75
C ARG A 172 8.26 9.74 16.65
N ARG A 173 7.85 10.78 17.41
CA ARG A 173 8.77 11.38 18.41
C ARG A 173 9.04 10.40 19.55
N GLY A 174 10.30 10.08 19.80
CA GLY A 174 10.72 9.31 20.98
C GLY A 174 11.62 8.10 20.72
N MET A 175 12.08 7.88 19.49
CA MET A 175 13.04 6.82 19.19
C MET A 175 14.40 7.41 18.76
N TRP A 176 15.08 8.07 19.72
CA TRP A 176 16.52 8.42 19.65
C TRP A 176 17.18 8.07 20.97
#